data_e031ffcf23b1bb1adad2edad56e55ec6
#
_entry.id   e031ffcf23b1bb1adad2edad56e55ec6
#
_cell.length_a   1.000
_cell.length_b   1.000
_cell.length_c   1.000
_cell.angle_alpha   90.00
_cell.angle_beta   90.00
_cell.angle_gamma   90.00
#
_symmetry.space_group_name_H-M   'P 1'
#
loop_
_entity.id
_entity.type
_entity.pdbx_description
1 polymer ?
#
loop_
_entity_poly.entity_id
_entity_poly.type
_entity_poly.pdbx_seq_one_letter_code
_entity_poly.pdbx_strand_id
1 'polypeptide(L)'
;MLGHVEDRDLWRFKLPGTREIQAVVFSHEYTFEMWDELMSADQIGLLKMTAAGAAIERKHHKDVAELVKVCQRRMVIGGHDVPVASLPYTLVSDAAHAMAQGEPFAACYWDTAEGRNFGLRATNEGLDVSDIAKQYGGGGHAKAAGFKVPRDHALAMC
;
A
#
# COMPACT_ATOMS: atom_id res chain seq x y z
N MET A 1 12.53 -14.55 9.96
CA MET A 1 12.24 -13.16 9.49
C MET A 1 12.13 -13.05 7.96
N LEU A 2 13.14 -13.37 7.15
CA LEU A 2 13.14 -13.17 5.68
C LEU A 2 11.91 -13.74 4.97
N GLY A 3 11.41 -14.91 5.39
CA GLY A 3 10.18 -15.49 4.82
C GLY A 3 8.95 -14.60 5.00
N HIS A 4 8.83 -13.88 6.12
CA HIS A 4 7.73 -12.93 6.35
C HIS A 4 7.88 -11.65 5.50
N VAL A 5 9.11 -11.22 5.23
CA VAL A 5 9.36 -10.10 4.30
C VAL A 5 8.91 -10.49 2.90
N GLU A 6 9.37 -11.65 2.38
CA GLU A 6 8.97 -12.15 1.07
C GLU A 6 7.45 -12.36 0.96
N ASP A 7 6.83 -12.96 1.98
CA ASP A 7 5.40 -13.26 2.01
C ASP A 7 4.54 -11.99 1.88
N ARG A 8 4.98 -10.89 2.52
CA ARG A 8 4.36 -9.57 2.37
C ARG A 8 4.68 -8.91 1.04
N ASP A 9 5.94 -8.89 0.62
CA ASP A 9 6.35 -8.21 -0.61
C ASP A 9 5.67 -8.79 -1.85
N LEU A 10 5.43 -10.11 -1.83
CA LEU A 10 4.67 -10.82 -2.84
C LEU A 10 3.14 -10.80 -2.57
N TRP A 11 2.69 -10.06 -1.53
CA TRP A 11 1.28 -9.91 -1.15
C TRP A 11 0.55 -11.22 -0.93
N ARG A 12 1.25 -12.26 -0.42
CA ARG A 12 0.73 -13.62 -0.24
C ARG A 12 0.02 -13.80 1.10
N PHE A 13 0.59 -13.30 2.19
CA PHE A 13 0.12 -13.40 3.58
C PHE A 13 -0.23 -14.84 3.99
N LYS A 14 0.59 -15.81 3.58
CA LYS A 14 0.40 -17.24 3.85
C LYS A 14 1.03 -17.70 5.15
N LEU A 15 2.07 -17.02 5.61
CA LEU A 15 2.73 -17.35 6.87
C LEU A 15 1.96 -16.73 8.04
N PRO A 16 1.68 -17.49 9.12
CA PRO A 16 1.00 -16.96 10.31
C PRO A 16 1.77 -15.79 10.91
N GLY A 17 1.09 -14.68 11.17
CA GLY A 17 1.68 -13.51 11.83
C GLY A 17 2.44 -12.55 10.91
N THR A 18 2.45 -12.78 9.58
CA THR A 18 3.19 -11.90 8.65
C THR A 18 2.75 -10.44 8.76
N ARG A 19 1.46 -10.15 8.82
CA ARG A 19 0.95 -8.78 8.94
C ARG A 19 1.40 -8.12 10.22
N GLU A 20 1.24 -8.81 11.34
CA GLU A 20 1.61 -8.34 12.68
C GLU A 20 3.12 -8.12 12.79
N ILE A 21 3.93 -9.06 12.30
CA ILE A 21 5.39 -8.94 12.28
C ILE A 21 5.81 -7.72 11.45
N GLN A 22 5.24 -7.54 10.26
CA GLN A 22 5.54 -6.39 9.42
C GLN A 22 5.05 -5.07 10.04
N ALA A 23 3.93 -5.06 10.75
CA ALA A 23 3.47 -3.89 11.48
C ALA A 23 4.48 -3.46 12.55
N VAL A 24 5.13 -4.40 13.24
CA VAL A 24 6.23 -4.10 14.16
C VAL A 24 7.44 -3.56 13.39
N VAL A 25 7.87 -4.22 12.31
CA VAL A 25 8.99 -3.74 11.48
C VAL A 25 8.78 -2.28 11.05
N PHE A 26 7.60 -1.94 10.56
CA PHE A 26 7.29 -0.57 10.10
C PHE A 26 7.06 0.44 11.22
N SER A 27 6.97 0.00 12.48
CA SER A 27 6.89 0.90 13.64
C SER A 27 8.25 1.40 14.13
N HIS A 28 9.34 0.82 13.63
CA HIS A 28 10.72 1.18 13.99
C HIS A 28 11.36 2.11 12.96
N GLU A 29 12.39 2.84 13.39
CA GLU A 29 13.25 3.59 12.48
C GLU A 29 14.09 2.64 11.61
N TYR A 30 14.35 3.04 10.36
CA TYR A 30 15.06 2.21 9.39
C TYR A 30 16.57 2.48 9.49
N THR A 31 17.20 1.98 10.58
CA THR A 31 18.66 1.97 10.77
C THR A 31 19.21 0.57 10.55
N PHE A 32 20.51 0.45 10.23
CA PHE A 32 21.15 -0.85 10.07
C PHE A 32 21.09 -1.67 11.36
N GLU A 33 21.34 -1.04 12.50
CA GLU A 33 21.32 -1.67 13.82
C GLU A 33 19.94 -2.27 14.13
N MET A 34 18.88 -1.50 13.84
CA MET A 34 17.50 -1.97 14.03
C MET A 34 17.16 -3.13 13.09
N TRP A 35 17.60 -3.06 11.82
CA TRP A 35 17.42 -4.16 10.88
C TRP A 35 18.15 -5.42 11.32
N ASP A 36 19.39 -5.31 11.79
CA ASP A 36 20.16 -6.46 12.30
C ASP A 36 19.45 -7.11 13.50
N GLU A 37 18.95 -6.30 14.44
CA GLU A 37 18.16 -6.78 15.58
C GLU A 37 16.90 -7.53 15.13
N LEU A 38 16.09 -6.92 14.27
CA LEU A 38 14.84 -7.51 13.76
C LEU A 38 15.11 -8.80 12.96
N MET A 39 16.15 -8.81 12.11
CA MET A 39 16.51 -9.97 11.30
C MET A 39 17.07 -11.12 12.11
N SER A 40 17.69 -10.85 13.26
CA SER A 40 18.21 -11.86 14.19
C SER A 40 17.14 -12.56 15.03
N ALA A 41 15.88 -12.11 14.95
CA ALA A 41 14.78 -12.67 15.74
C ALA A 41 14.63 -14.16 15.50
N ASP A 42 14.72 -14.94 16.58
CA ASP A 42 14.42 -16.36 16.62
C ASP A 42 12.89 -16.62 16.65
N GLN A 43 12.49 -17.86 16.81
CA GLN A 43 11.07 -18.21 16.84
C GLN A 43 10.31 -17.55 18.00
N ILE A 44 10.96 -17.38 19.15
CA ILE A 44 10.36 -16.68 20.31
C ILE A 44 10.24 -15.19 20.00
N GLY A 45 11.26 -14.60 19.38
CA GLY A 45 11.24 -13.23 18.89
C GLY A 45 10.09 -12.97 17.93
N LEU A 46 9.88 -13.85 16.94
CA LEU A 46 8.76 -13.76 16.00
C LEU A 46 7.40 -13.84 16.69
N LEU A 47 7.23 -14.71 17.68
CA LEU A 47 5.99 -14.77 18.47
C LEU A 47 5.73 -13.49 19.27
N LYS A 48 6.78 -12.90 19.86
CA LYS A 48 6.68 -11.60 20.55
C LYS A 48 6.30 -10.48 19.58
N MET A 49 6.91 -10.45 18.40
CA MET A 49 6.57 -9.48 17.36
C MET A 49 5.12 -9.64 16.88
N THR A 50 4.65 -10.88 16.67
CA THR A 50 3.26 -11.14 16.32
C THR A 50 2.31 -10.60 17.39
N ALA A 51 2.58 -10.87 18.65
CA ALA A 51 1.75 -10.37 19.75
C ALA A 51 1.76 -8.83 19.85
N ALA A 52 2.93 -8.20 19.72
CA ALA A 52 3.07 -6.75 19.74
C ALA A 52 2.40 -6.08 18.53
N GLY A 53 2.56 -6.67 17.34
CA GLY A 53 2.01 -6.13 16.10
C GLY A 53 0.49 -6.23 15.99
N ALA A 54 -0.15 -7.15 16.71
CA ALA A 54 -1.60 -7.36 16.63
C ALA A 54 -2.43 -6.09 16.94
N ALA A 55 -1.97 -5.25 17.87
CA ALA A 55 -2.65 -3.99 18.18
C ALA A 55 -2.42 -2.93 17.08
N ILE A 56 -1.21 -2.89 16.51
CA ILE A 56 -0.83 -1.98 15.43
C ILE A 56 -1.64 -2.32 14.18
N GLU A 57 -1.68 -3.59 13.80
CA GLU A 57 -2.39 -4.08 12.62
C GLU A 57 -3.90 -3.85 12.75
N ARG A 58 -4.48 -4.11 13.92
CA ARG A 58 -5.90 -3.81 14.19
C ARG A 58 -6.20 -2.33 14.03
N LYS A 59 -5.33 -1.45 14.55
CA LYS A 59 -5.47 0.01 14.40
C LYS A 59 -5.35 0.42 12.94
N HIS A 60 -4.34 -0.10 12.22
CA HIS A 60 -4.12 0.16 10.80
C HIS A 60 -5.35 -0.22 9.95
N HIS A 61 -5.89 -1.43 10.12
CA HIS A 61 -7.10 -1.84 9.39
C HIS A 61 -8.32 -1.00 9.72
N LYS A 62 -8.49 -0.60 10.99
CA LYS A 62 -9.57 0.30 11.39
C LYS A 62 -9.43 1.65 10.68
N ASP A 63 -8.23 2.23 10.67
CA ASP A 63 -7.98 3.52 10.02
C ASP A 63 -8.22 3.45 8.50
N VAL A 64 -7.70 2.41 7.85
CA VAL A 64 -7.93 2.19 6.42
C VAL A 64 -9.44 2.12 6.11
N ALA A 65 -10.19 1.31 6.86
CA ALA A 65 -11.63 1.14 6.63
C ALA A 65 -12.41 2.45 6.83
N GLU A 66 -12.11 3.21 7.90
CA GLU A 66 -12.78 4.48 8.17
C GLU A 66 -12.42 5.55 7.14
N LEU A 67 -11.14 5.66 6.78
CA LEU A 67 -10.68 6.68 5.82
C LEU A 67 -11.17 6.38 4.41
N VAL A 68 -11.14 5.13 3.97
CA VAL A 68 -11.72 4.74 2.67
C VAL A 68 -13.19 5.14 2.63
N LYS A 69 -13.97 4.85 3.67
CA LYS A 69 -15.40 5.18 3.72
C LYS A 69 -15.70 6.68 3.53
N VAL A 70 -14.83 7.57 4.03
CA VAL A 70 -15.05 9.03 3.98
C VAL A 70 -14.30 9.73 2.86
N CYS A 71 -13.18 9.18 2.38
CA CYS A 71 -12.31 9.82 1.38
C CYS A 71 -12.49 9.25 -0.03
N GLN A 72 -13.15 8.11 -0.19
CA GLN A 72 -13.33 7.48 -1.49
C GLN A 72 -14.25 8.29 -2.38
N ARG A 73 -13.82 8.47 -3.63
CA ARG A 73 -14.59 9.07 -4.73
C ARG A 73 -14.27 8.37 -6.03
N ARG A 74 -14.93 8.72 -7.12
CA ARG A 74 -14.61 8.22 -8.47
C ARG A 74 -13.70 9.22 -9.20
N MET A 75 -12.79 8.70 -10.02
CA MET A 75 -11.94 9.50 -10.90
C MET A 75 -11.60 8.71 -12.16
N VAL A 76 -11.51 9.38 -13.29
CA VAL A 76 -11.05 8.75 -14.54
C VAL A 76 -9.52 8.78 -14.60
N ILE A 77 -8.89 7.61 -14.59
CA ILE A 77 -7.44 7.43 -14.70
C ILE A 77 -7.16 6.43 -15.84
N GLY A 78 -6.34 6.83 -16.81
CA GLY A 78 -6.02 5.99 -17.97
C GLY A 78 -7.26 5.58 -18.79
N GLY A 79 -8.32 6.41 -18.79
CA GLY A 79 -9.57 6.13 -19.49
C GLY A 79 -10.56 5.25 -18.69
N HIS A 80 -10.22 4.84 -17.46
CA HIS A 80 -11.06 4.01 -16.60
C HIS A 80 -11.63 4.84 -15.44
N ASP A 81 -12.95 4.78 -15.24
CA ASP A 81 -13.60 5.34 -14.05
C ASP A 81 -13.41 4.37 -12.88
N VAL A 82 -12.62 4.78 -11.88
CA VAL A 82 -12.16 3.90 -10.78
C VAL A 82 -12.29 4.57 -9.41
N PRO A 83 -12.38 3.79 -8.32
CA PRO A 83 -12.36 4.35 -6.99
C PRO A 83 -10.97 4.91 -6.65
N VAL A 84 -10.98 6.10 -6.04
CA VAL A 84 -9.78 6.84 -5.65
C VAL A 84 -9.97 7.45 -4.26
N ALA A 85 -8.94 7.44 -3.43
CA ALA A 85 -8.94 8.11 -2.13
C ALA A 85 -7.69 8.96 -1.92
N SER A 86 -7.84 10.12 -1.26
CA SER A 86 -6.71 10.93 -0.78
C SER A 86 -6.27 10.42 0.58
N LEU A 87 -5.12 9.79 0.65
CA LEU A 87 -4.63 9.13 1.87
C LEU A 87 -3.11 9.26 1.99
N PRO A 88 -2.56 9.28 3.23
CA PRO A 88 -1.12 9.19 3.44
C PRO A 88 -0.51 7.98 2.73
N TYR A 89 0.70 8.14 2.20
CA TYR A 89 1.39 7.08 1.41
C TYR A 89 1.52 5.75 2.17
N THR A 90 1.59 5.78 3.49
CA THR A 90 1.70 4.60 4.36
C THR A 90 0.46 3.70 4.34
N LEU A 91 -0.70 4.22 3.94
CA LEU A 91 -1.98 3.50 3.88
C LEU A 91 -2.34 3.03 2.47
N VAL A 92 -1.62 3.50 1.46
CA VAL A 92 -1.97 3.32 0.03
C VAL A 92 -2.16 1.87 -0.36
N SER A 93 -1.27 0.98 0.08
CA SER A 93 -1.30 -0.42 -0.34
C SER A 93 -2.58 -1.13 0.09
N ASP A 94 -2.92 -1.07 1.36
CA ASP A 94 -4.10 -1.74 1.90
C ASP A 94 -5.40 -1.04 1.49
N ALA A 95 -5.42 0.29 1.48
CA ALA A 95 -6.59 1.06 1.07
C ALA A 95 -6.94 0.86 -0.41
N ALA A 96 -5.95 0.98 -1.30
CA ALA A 96 -6.20 0.78 -2.73
C ALA A 96 -6.52 -0.69 -3.05
N HIS A 97 -5.91 -1.66 -2.35
CA HIS A 97 -6.26 -3.07 -2.51
C HIS A 97 -7.71 -3.35 -2.06
N ALA A 98 -8.15 -2.75 -0.95
CA ALA A 98 -9.53 -2.88 -0.48
C ALA A 98 -10.53 -2.27 -1.48
N MET A 99 -10.23 -1.09 -2.04
CA MET A 99 -11.08 -0.43 -3.04
C MET A 99 -11.07 -1.13 -4.41
N ALA A 100 -10.04 -1.91 -4.75
CA ALA A 100 -9.91 -2.59 -6.04
C ALA A 100 -10.79 -3.84 -6.17
N GLN A 101 -11.50 -4.26 -5.11
CA GLN A 101 -12.36 -5.45 -5.17
C GLN A 101 -13.55 -5.21 -6.11
N GLY A 102 -13.62 -6.02 -7.19
CA GLY A 102 -14.67 -5.89 -8.23
C GLY A 102 -14.49 -4.70 -9.19
N GLU A 103 -13.37 -3.98 -9.09
CA GLU A 103 -13.03 -2.85 -9.95
C GLU A 103 -11.86 -3.19 -10.90
N PRO A 104 -11.70 -2.49 -12.05
CA PRO A 104 -10.55 -2.67 -12.91
C PRO A 104 -9.22 -2.48 -12.16
N PHE A 105 -9.16 -1.49 -11.30
CA PHE A 105 -8.14 -1.18 -10.31
C PHE A 105 -8.65 -0.08 -9.38
N ALA A 106 -7.87 0.27 -8.36
CA ALA A 106 -8.11 1.43 -7.53
C ALA A 106 -6.84 2.25 -7.36
N ALA A 107 -6.99 3.51 -6.94
CA ALA A 107 -5.88 4.40 -6.68
C ALA A 107 -6.01 5.08 -5.31
N CYS A 108 -4.86 5.37 -4.71
CA CYS A 108 -4.75 6.38 -3.68
C CYS A 108 -3.79 7.47 -4.14
N TYR A 109 -3.99 8.70 -3.68
CA TYR A 109 -3.06 9.78 -3.96
C TYR A 109 -2.71 10.57 -2.70
N TRP A 110 -1.54 11.21 -2.76
CA TRP A 110 -1.09 12.19 -1.78
C TRP A 110 -0.29 13.29 -2.46
N ASP A 111 -0.36 14.47 -1.89
CA ASP A 111 0.33 15.64 -2.42
C ASP A 111 1.68 15.83 -1.73
N THR A 112 2.69 16.23 -2.52
CA THR A 112 4.02 16.64 -2.08
C THR A 112 4.34 18.03 -2.63
N ALA A 113 5.47 18.61 -2.21
CA ALA A 113 5.93 19.89 -2.77
C ALA A 113 6.07 19.85 -4.30
N GLU A 114 6.41 18.69 -4.86
CA GLU A 114 6.71 18.50 -6.27
C GLU A 114 5.49 18.13 -7.14
N GLY A 115 4.36 17.77 -6.55
CA GLY A 115 3.15 17.35 -7.27
C GLY A 115 2.35 16.30 -6.53
N ARG A 116 1.39 15.70 -7.26
CA ARG A 116 0.52 14.64 -6.77
C ARG A 116 1.07 13.27 -7.15
N ASN A 117 1.26 12.42 -6.16
CA ASN A 117 1.66 11.04 -6.36
C ASN A 117 0.43 10.14 -6.34
N PHE A 118 0.38 9.16 -7.24
CA PHE A 118 -0.65 8.14 -7.30
C PHE A 118 -0.06 6.76 -7.07
N GLY A 119 -0.65 5.99 -6.16
CA GLY A 119 -0.38 4.56 -6.01
C GLY A 119 -1.58 3.75 -6.48
N LEU A 120 -1.35 2.86 -7.44
CA LEU A 120 -2.37 2.01 -8.06
C LEU A 120 -2.27 0.58 -7.53
N ARG A 121 -3.42 -0.04 -7.30
CA ARG A 121 -3.51 -1.48 -6.96
C ARG A 121 -4.63 -2.13 -7.76
N ALA A 122 -4.37 -3.36 -8.20
CA ALA A 122 -5.36 -4.22 -8.85
C ALA A 122 -5.39 -5.60 -8.18
N THR A 123 -6.54 -6.25 -8.21
CA THR A 123 -6.67 -7.66 -7.88
C THR A 123 -6.12 -8.55 -9.00
N ASN A 124 -6.10 -9.87 -8.81
CA ASN A 124 -5.65 -10.78 -9.86
C ASN A 124 -6.50 -10.69 -11.13
N GLU A 125 -7.79 -10.43 -10.98
CA GLU A 125 -8.76 -10.25 -12.07
C GLU A 125 -8.73 -8.85 -12.68
N GLY A 126 -8.09 -7.89 -12.02
CA GLY A 126 -8.00 -6.50 -12.49
C GLY A 126 -6.96 -6.28 -13.58
N LEU A 127 -6.87 -5.07 -14.07
CA LEU A 127 -5.96 -4.66 -15.15
C LEU A 127 -4.49 -4.71 -14.70
N ASP A 128 -3.59 -4.66 -15.69
CA ASP A 128 -2.17 -4.36 -15.47
C ASP A 128 -2.00 -2.87 -15.20
N VAL A 129 -1.82 -2.52 -13.92
CA VAL A 129 -1.68 -1.11 -13.52
C VAL A 129 -0.31 -0.52 -13.87
N SER A 130 0.68 -1.33 -14.26
CA SER A 130 1.96 -0.81 -14.75
C SER A 130 1.78 -0.10 -16.10
N ASP A 131 0.91 -0.61 -16.97
CA ASP A 131 0.61 0.01 -18.26
C ASP A 131 -0.20 1.30 -18.08
N ILE A 132 -1.07 1.37 -17.08
CA ILE A 132 -1.74 2.61 -16.72
C ILE A 132 -0.72 3.65 -16.21
N ALA A 133 0.17 3.26 -15.28
CA ALA A 133 1.18 4.15 -14.72
C ALA A 133 2.15 4.70 -15.77
N LYS A 134 2.56 3.89 -16.75
CA LYS A 134 3.44 4.29 -17.87
C LYS A 134 2.85 5.44 -18.70
N GLN A 135 1.52 5.53 -18.85
CA GLN A 135 0.87 6.63 -19.59
C GLN A 135 1.16 8.00 -18.97
N TYR A 136 1.51 8.02 -17.69
CA TYR A 136 1.83 9.22 -16.90
C TYR A 136 3.33 9.32 -16.55
N GLY A 137 4.19 8.55 -17.22
CA GLY A 137 5.64 8.54 -16.95
C GLY A 137 6.05 7.79 -15.67
N GLY A 138 5.14 7.01 -15.11
CA GLY A 138 5.40 6.14 -13.94
C GLY A 138 5.73 4.71 -14.33
N GLY A 139 5.54 3.77 -13.38
CA GLY A 139 5.80 2.35 -13.58
C GLY A 139 5.54 1.54 -12.33
N GLY A 140 5.96 0.27 -12.36
CA GLY A 140 5.79 -0.69 -11.27
C GLY A 140 5.51 -2.08 -11.80
N HIS A 141 4.78 -2.86 -11.00
CA HIS A 141 4.37 -4.21 -11.34
C HIS A 141 2.90 -4.26 -11.79
N ALA A 142 2.50 -5.34 -12.44
CA ALA A 142 1.14 -5.53 -12.99
C ALA A 142 0.01 -5.28 -11.97
N LYS A 143 0.24 -5.54 -10.68
CA LYS A 143 -0.77 -5.38 -9.62
C LYS A 143 -0.47 -4.25 -8.62
N ALA A 144 0.68 -3.60 -8.75
CA ALA A 144 1.11 -2.51 -7.88
C ALA A 144 2.04 -1.56 -8.64
N ALA A 145 1.56 -0.39 -9.01
CA ALA A 145 2.31 0.61 -9.75
C ALA A 145 2.03 2.02 -9.20
N GLY A 146 2.73 3.00 -9.70
CA GLY A 146 2.51 4.38 -9.31
C GLY A 146 3.07 5.36 -10.33
N PHE A 147 2.58 6.60 -10.24
CA PHE A 147 3.06 7.70 -11.05
C PHE A 147 2.95 9.03 -10.29
N LYS A 148 3.62 10.05 -10.79
CA LYS A 148 3.54 11.40 -10.26
C LYS A 148 3.15 12.36 -11.37
N VAL A 149 2.26 13.30 -11.06
CA VAL A 149 1.89 14.38 -11.97
C VAL A 149 2.19 15.74 -11.34
N PRO A 150 2.54 16.76 -12.13
CA PRO A 150 2.72 18.11 -11.63
C PRO A 150 1.37 18.71 -11.17
N ARG A 151 1.43 19.79 -10.39
CA ARG A 151 0.25 20.39 -9.74
C ARG A 151 -0.77 20.97 -10.72
N ASP A 152 -0.34 21.36 -11.91
CA ASP A 152 -1.18 21.89 -13.00
C ASP A 152 -1.78 20.81 -13.91
N HIS A 153 -1.47 19.55 -13.66
CA HIS A 153 -2.06 18.42 -14.40
C HIS A 153 -3.54 18.22 -14.02
N ALA A 154 -4.38 17.85 -14.99
CA ALA A 154 -5.82 17.66 -14.78
C ALA A 154 -6.17 16.74 -13.59
N LEU A 155 -5.42 15.63 -13.39
CA LEU A 155 -5.61 14.71 -12.25
C LEU A 155 -5.22 15.33 -10.89
N ALA A 156 -4.47 16.44 -10.87
CA ALA A 156 -4.10 17.13 -9.63
C ALA A 156 -5.06 18.27 -9.28
N MET A 157 -5.88 18.71 -10.23
CA MET A 157 -6.85 19.79 -10.06
C MET A 157 -8.26 19.29 -9.67
N CYS A 158 -8.45 17.97 -9.63
CA CYS A 158 -9.73 17.33 -9.29
C CYS A 158 -9.87 17.12 -7.77
#